data_47d54afd39fb072ce18ccfe23a9a65da
#
_entry.id   47d54afd39fb072ce18ccfe23a9a65da
#
_cell.length_a   1.000
_cell.length_b   1.000
_cell.length_c   1.000
_cell.angle_alpha   90.00
_cell.angle_beta   90.00
_cell.angle_gamma   90.00
#
_symmetry.space_group_name_H-M   'P 1'
#
loop_
_entity.id
_entity.type
_entity.pdbx_description
1 polymer ?
#
loop_
_entity_poly.entity_id
_entity_poly.type
_entity_poly.pdbx_seq_one_letter_code
_entity_poly.pdbx_strand_id
1 'polypeptide(L)'
;MKPPIALLFLPLLSLSILANAKPPTEESVQGLYEGSWKDATGSADAEVRVVAMGKGTFKLLARRKLDGKIVRAEIDGKTDAKSGDVTFGGSIGGANCKASYKHGAIAGTIGKKGSLSIKRIKRTPPTLGKKPPAGAIVLIDGKNFDNMKARSGEWIHIDKKDGSIQVPKGGMNSVKKIEGDYDAHVEFNCNLRSTARSQGRGNSGFYLANRQEIQVLDSFGAVTYLGGGCGGLYKYKNPDVMEPIPSLVGKKDATFNFASLPPLQWQAYDVEYRVQKGGKKALMTAHHNGIKIHDKVELNHKAGTFHFQDHGNPVRYRNIWVLEKK
;
A
#
# COMPACT_ATOMS: atom_id res chain seq x y z
N MET A 1 60.19 -58.93 -2.02
CA MET A 1 60.08 -57.49 -2.14
C MET A 1 58.85 -57.22 -3.06
N LYS A 2 57.77 -56.66 -2.45
CA LYS A 2 56.56 -56.25 -3.21
C LYS A 2 56.74 -54.77 -3.54
N PRO A 3 56.33 -54.28 -4.73
CA PRO A 3 56.43 -52.88 -5.05
C PRO A 3 55.25 -52.07 -4.41
N PRO A 4 55.42 -50.76 -4.15
CA PRO A 4 54.44 -49.94 -3.51
C PRO A 4 53.32 -49.57 -4.49
N ILE A 5 52.07 -49.57 -4.00
CA ILE A 5 50.86 -49.17 -4.68
C ILE A 5 50.83 -47.62 -4.63
N ALA A 6 50.92 -46.98 -5.80
CA ALA A 6 50.74 -45.56 -5.91
C ALA A 6 49.23 -45.24 -5.91
N LEU A 7 48.74 -44.53 -4.89
CA LEU A 7 47.39 -43.97 -4.85
C LEU A 7 47.34 -42.72 -5.75
N LEU A 8 46.63 -42.84 -6.86
CA LEU A 8 46.27 -41.66 -7.70
C LEU A 8 45.12 -40.91 -6.99
N PHE A 9 45.39 -39.71 -6.48
CA PHE A 9 44.38 -38.76 -6.08
C PHE A 9 43.84 -38.05 -7.33
N LEU A 10 42.59 -38.38 -7.74
CA LEU A 10 41.84 -37.55 -8.68
C LEU A 10 41.25 -36.37 -7.91
N PRO A 11 41.43 -35.12 -8.35
CA PRO A 11 40.73 -33.99 -7.80
C PRO A 11 39.26 -34.07 -8.21
N LEU A 12 38.33 -34.15 -7.23
CA LEU A 12 36.92 -33.92 -7.45
C LEU A 12 36.72 -32.44 -7.87
N LEU A 13 36.52 -32.21 -9.15
CA LEU A 13 36.00 -30.93 -9.65
C LEU A 13 34.54 -30.81 -9.18
N SER A 14 34.30 -30.05 -8.09
CA SER A 14 32.97 -29.65 -7.70
C SER A 14 32.43 -28.65 -8.73
N LEU A 15 31.62 -29.15 -9.67
CA LEU A 15 30.83 -28.33 -10.57
C LEU A 15 29.75 -27.65 -9.70
N SER A 16 30.00 -26.42 -9.28
CA SER A 16 28.98 -25.56 -8.68
C SER A 16 27.97 -25.25 -9.79
N ILE A 17 26.85 -25.97 -9.76
CA ILE A 17 25.67 -25.61 -10.54
C ILE A 17 25.18 -24.26 -9.96
N LEU A 18 25.55 -23.19 -10.61
CA LEU A 18 24.90 -21.89 -10.42
C LEU A 18 23.42 -22.09 -10.85
N ALA A 19 22.59 -22.43 -9.89
CA ALA A 19 21.16 -22.42 -10.10
C ALA A 19 20.81 -20.98 -10.55
N ASN A 20 20.42 -20.82 -11.82
CA ASN A 20 19.92 -19.56 -12.35
C ASN A 20 18.69 -19.16 -11.51
N ALA A 21 18.89 -18.31 -10.53
CA ALA A 21 17.83 -17.77 -9.72
C ALA A 21 16.86 -17.01 -10.67
N LYS A 22 15.57 -17.35 -10.58
CA LYS A 22 14.55 -16.68 -11.38
C LYS A 22 14.64 -15.17 -11.19
N PRO A 23 14.61 -14.37 -12.26
CA PRO A 23 14.66 -12.91 -12.15
C PRO A 23 13.62 -12.36 -11.16
N PRO A 24 13.94 -11.30 -10.41
CA PRO A 24 12.99 -10.68 -9.50
C PRO A 24 11.76 -10.18 -10.24
N THR A 25 10.58 -10.45 -9.70
CA THR A 25 9.31 -9.92 -10.23
C THR A 25 9.07 -8.49 -9.73
N GLU A 26 8.23 -7.72 -10.41
CA GLU A 26 7.83 -6.38 -9.94
C GLU A 26 7.23 -6.42 -8.52
N GLU A 27 6.47 -7.48 -8.21
CA GLU A 27 5.92 -7.73 -6.88
C GLU A 27 7.02 -7.93 -5.82
N SER A 28 8.09 -8.65 -6.16
CA SER A 28 9.19 -8.92 -5.23
C SER A 28 10.06 -7.70 -4.95
N VAL A 29 10.18 -6.78 -5.92
CA VAL A 29 10.99 -5.55 -5.80
C VAL A 29 10.19 -4.40 -5.22
N GLN A 30 8.92 -4.26 -5.63
CA GLN A 30 8.05 -3.22 -5.09
C GLN A 30 7.86 -3.40 -3.57
N GLY A 31 7.80 -2.30 -2.83
CA GLY A 31 7.51 -2.40 -1.41
C GLY A 31 8.01 -1.22 -0.59
N LEU A 32 7.82 -1.36 0.72
CA LEU A 32 8.36 -0.45 1.72
C LEU A 32 9.72 -0.98 2.18
N TYR A 33 10.69 -0.09 2.29
CA TYR A 33 12.06 -0.39 2.72
C TYR A 33 12.48 0.57 3.82
N GLU A 34 13.34 0.10 4.72
CA GLU A 34 13.98 0.90 5.75
C GLU A 34 15.47 0.59 5.83
N GLY A 35 16.25 1.56 6.28
CA GLY A 35 17.70 1.43 6.48
C GLY A 35 18.39 2.77 6.48
N SER A 36 19.63 2.84 6.03
CA SER A 36 20.46 4.03 6.10
C SER A 36 20.64 4.72 4.75
N TRP A 37 20.61 6.05 4.79
CA TRP A 37 21.03 6.94 3.71
C TRP A 37 22.07 7.90 4.24
N LYS A 38 23.30 7.81 3.67
CA LYS A 38 24.43 8.67 3.94
C LYS A 38 24.81 9.44 2.67
N ASP A 39 25.00 10.74 2.76
CA ASP A 39 25.56 11.59 1.72
C ASP A 39 26.44 12.70 2.30
N ALA A 40 26.79 13.72 1.50
CA ALA A 40 27.62 14.82 1.94
C ALA A 40 27.00 15.66 3.06
N THR A 41 25.68 15.64 3.23
CA THR A 41 24.95 16.39 4.27
C THR A 41 24.84 15.65 5.59
N GLY A 42 25.11 14.34 5.62
CA GLY A 42 25.04 13.52 6.84
C GLY A 42 24.51 12.12 6.61
N SER A 43 24.27 11.40 7.71
CA SER A 43 23.71 10.04 7.72
C SER A 43 22.49 10.01 8.63
N ALA A 44 21.42 9.38 8.15
CA ALA A 44 20.21 9.14 8.94
C ALA A 44 19.46 7.90 8.41
N ASP A 45 18.55 7.39 9.24
CA ASP A 45 17.62 6.35 8.82
C ASP A 45 16.69 6.87 7.73
N ALA A 46 16.43 6.03 6.75
CA ALA A 46 15.57 6.34 5.62
C ALA A 46 14.38 5.38 5.55
N GLU A 47 13.21 5.93 5.25
CA GLU A 47 12.06 5.18 4.75
C GLU A 47 12.00 5.36 3.25
N VAL A 48 11.83 4.25 2.53
CA VAL A 48 11.86 4.24 1.07
C VAL A 48 10.69 3.44 0.52
N ARG A 49 10.02 4.00 -0.49
CA ARG A 49 8.99 3.33 -1.27
C ARG A 49 9.54 2.98 -2.63
N VAL A 50 9.54 1.70 -2.97
CA VAL A 50 9.83 1.25 -4.33
C VAL A 50 8.51 0.92 -5.01
N VAL A 51 8.18 1.70 -6.03
CA VAL A 51 6.90 1.66 -6.75
C VAL A 51 7.13 1.02 -8.11
N ALA A 52 6.44 -0.09 -8.38
CA ALA A 52 6.46 -0.70 -9.71
C ALA A 52 5.70 0.17 -10.72
N MET A 53 6.36 0.47 -11.82
CA MET A 53 5.86 1.36 -12.89
C MET A 53 5.51 0.60 -14.17
N GLY A 54 5.64 -0.73 -14.14
CA GLY A 54 5.36 -1.64 -15.25
C GLY A 54 6.58 -1.91 -16.15
N LYS A 55 6.53 -3.05 -16.83
CA LYS A 55 7.59 -3.48 -17.76
C LYS A 55 8.99 -3.49 -17.14
N GLY A 56 9.06 -3.93 -15.86
CA GLY A 56 10.31 -4.00 -15.11
C GLY A 56 10.91 -2.64 -14.74
N THR A 57 10.12 -1.55 -14.75
CA THR A 57 10.58 -0.23 -14.31
C THR A 57 10.04 0.13 -12.93
N PHE A 58 10.79 0.95 -12.19
CA PHE A 58 10.49 1.32 -10.80
C PHE A 58 10.78 2.79 -10.56
N LYS A 59 10.09 3.34 -9.55
CA LYS A 59 10.44 4.59 -8.87
C LYS A 59 10.86 4.27 -7.44
N LEU A 60 11.99 4.80 -7.00
CA LEU A 60 12.42 4.76 -5.62
C LEU A 60 12.23 6.15 -5.02
N LEU A 61 11.32 6.26 -4.05
CA LEU A 61 11.00 7.48 -3.33
C LEU A 61 11.53 7.35 -1.91
N ALA A 62 12.61 8.05 -1.61
CA ALA A 62 13.27 8.01 -0.30
C ALA A 62 12.98 9.27 0.51
N ARG A 63 12.82 9.10 1.83
CA ARG A 63 12.78 10.19 2.80
C ARG A 63 13.62 9.85 4.02
N ARG A 64 14.24 10.87 4.60
CA ARG A 64 14.90 10.78 5.91
C ARG A 64 14.70 12.06 6.69
N LYS A 65 14.80 11.98 8.01
CA LYS A 65 14.83 13.18 8.86
C LYS A 65 16.28 13.50 9.21
N LEU A 66 16.76 14.68 8.84
CA LEU A 66 18.09 15.17 9.12
C LEU A 66 17.97 16.58 9.73
N ASP A 67 18.55 16.81 10.90
CA ASP A 67 18.50 18.08 11.63
C ASP A 67 17.08 18.66 11.74
N GLY A 68 16.12 17.80 12.08
CA GLY A 68 14.71 18.17 12.23
C GLY A 68 13.94 18.33 10.92
N LYS A 69 14.59 18.34 9.75
CA LYS A 69 13.98 18.55 8.44
C LYS A 69 13.81 17.23 7.69
N ILE A 70 12.74 17.13 6.89
CA ILE A 70 12.53 15.99 5.99
C ILE A 70 13.26 16.25 4.67
N VAL A 71 14.25 15.41 4.39
CA VAL A 71 14.98 15.39 3.12
C VAL A 71 14.42 14.26 2.26
N ARG A 72 14.20 14.53 0.98
CA ARG A 72 13.59 13.59 0.03
C ARG A 72 14.48 13.37 -1.19
N ALA A 73 14.38 12.18 -1.77
CA ALA A 73 15.04 11.85 -3.03
C ALA A 73 14.14 10.95 -3.88
N GLU A 74 14.34 11.03 -5.18
CA GLU A 74 13.69 10.18 -6.17
C GLU A 74 14.73 9.71 -7.17
N ILE A 75 14.77 8.41 -7.43
CA ILE A 75 15.59 7.81 -8.49
C ILE A 75 14.80 6.76 -9.25
N ASP A 76 15.19 6.53 -10.50
CA ASP A 76 14.56 5.52 -11.34
C ASP A 76 15.24 4.15 -11.17
N GLY A 77 14.46 3.09 -11.35
CA GLY A 77 14.94 1.72 -11.36
C GLY A 77 14.47 0.96 -12.60
N LYS A 78 15.25 -0.02 -13.01
CA LYS A 78 14.90 -0.90 -14.12
C LYS A 78 15.47 -2.30 -13.95
N THR A 79 14.77 -3.27 -14.50
CA THR A 79 15.25 -4.64 -14.69
C THR A 79 16.00 -4.72 -16.01
N ASP A 80 17.20 -5.27 -16.00
CA ASP A 80 17.93 -5.61 -17.24
C ASP A 80 17.28 -6.81 -17.91
N ALA A 81 16.97 -6.69 -19.18
CA ALA A 81 16.24 -7.72 -19.93
C ALA A 81 17.06 -9.00 -20.16
N LYS A 82 18.40 -8.93 -20.10
CA LYS A 82 19.28 -10.08 -20.35
C LYS A 82 19.66 -10.78 -19.04
N SER A 83 20.14 -10.00 -18.05
CA SER A 83 20.61 -10.58 -16.78
C SER A 83 19.50 -10.78 -15.76
N GLY A 84 18.39 -10.03 -15.87
CA GLY A 84 17.34 -9.98 -14.87
C GLY A 84 17.69 -9.14 -13.63
N ASP A 85 18.86 -8.49 -13.62
CA ASP A 85 19.27 -7.65 -12.52
C ASP A 85 18.44 -6.38 -12.43
N VAL A 86 18.10 -5.97 -11.21
CA VAL A 86 17.39 -4.72 -10.96
C VAL A 86 18.36 -3.69 -10.40
N THR A 87 18.50 -2.58 -11.15
CA THR A 87 19.37 -1.47 -10.79
C THR A 87 18.59 -0.18 -10.62
N PHE A 88 19.08 0.70 -9.77
CA PHE A 88 18.55 2.04 -9.52
C PHE A 88 19.63 3.08 -9.78
N GLY A 89 19.23 4.19 -10.41
CA GLY A 89 20.18 5.26 -10.75
C GLY A 89 19.48 6.61 -10.85
N GLY A 90 20.26 7.66 -10.61
CA GLY A 90 19.79 9.04 -10.64
C GLY A 90 20.65 9.96 -9.80
N SER A 91 20.09 11.10 -9.37
CA SER A 91 20.78 12.07 -8.52
C SER A 91 20.10 12.18 -7.16
N ILE A 92 20.89 12.13 -6.10
CA ILE A 92 20.45 12.38 -4.73
C ILE A 92 21.27 13.56 -4.19
N GLY A 93 20.60 14.68 -3.88
CA GLY A 93 21.29 15.88 -3.40
C GLY A 93 22.37 16.40 -4.36
N GLY A 94 22.18 16.27 -5.68
CA GLY A 94 23.16 16.63 -6.70
C GLY A 94 24.26 15.58 -6.94
N ALA A 95 24.37 14.54 -6.12
CA ALA A 95 25.34 13.47 -6.26
C ALA A 95 24.78 12.27 -7.04
N ASN A 96 25.58 11.67 -7.92
CA ASN A 96 25.19 10.49 -8.68
C ASN A 96 24.96 9.30 -7.74
N CYS A 97 23.79 8.68 -7.82
CA CYS A 97 23.45 7.46 -7.09
C CYS A 97 23.40 6.26 -8.03
N LYS A 98 24.04 5.16 -7.62
CA LYS A 98 23.97 3.86 -8.28
C LYS A 98 23.72 2.79 -7.22
N ALA A 99 22.62 2.06 -7.33
CA ALA A 99 22.28 1.00 -6.40
C ALA A 99 21.72 -0.22 -7.14
N SER A 100 21.75 -1.38 -6.48
CA SER A 100 21.21 -2.63 -7.03
C SER A 100 20.32 -3.33 -5.99
N TYR A 101 19.32 -4.04 -6.47
CA TYR A 101 18.46 -4.89 -5.68
C TYR A 101 19.02 -6.31 -5.62
N LYS A 102 19.03 -6.88 -4.43
CA LYS A 102 19.36 -8.30 -4.22
C LYS A 102 18.58 -8.86 -3.03
N HIS A 103 17.76 -9.89 -3.26
CA HIS A 103 17.05 -10.64 -2.20
C HIS A 103 16.34 -9.75 -1.16
N GLY A 104 15.56 -8.75 -1.61
CA GLY A 104 14.84 -7.85 -0.71
C GLY A 104 15.67 -6.73 -0.11
N ALA A 105 16.90 -6.55 -0.52
CA ALA A 105 17.75 -5.42 -0.14
C ALA A 105 18.11 -4.56 -1.36
N ILE A 106 18.29 -3.26 -1.14
CA ILE A 106 18.83 -2.34 -2.13
C ILE A 106 20.03 -1.65 -1.49
N ALA A 107 21.17 -1.77 -2.14
CA ALA A 107 22.42 -1.17 -1.67
C ALA A 107 23.19 -0.50 -2.82
N GLY A 108 23.89 0.57 -2.50
CA GLY A 108 24.66 1.30 -3.51
C GLY A 108 25.39 2.53 -2.97
N THR A 109 25.95 3.31 -3.89
CA THR A 109 26.75 4.49 -3.60
C THR A 109 26.03 5.77 -3.96
N ILE A 110 26.31 6.85 -3.23
CA ILE A 110 25.86 8.22 -3.49
C ILE A 110 27.11 9.11 -3.55
N GLY A 111 27.47 9.52 -4.77
CA GLY A 111 28.74 10.21 -5.00
C GLY A 111 29.94 9.37 -4.58
N LYS A 112 31.02 10.06 -4.13
CA LYS A 112 32.29 9.39 -3.77
C LYS A 112 32.28 8.75 -2.36
N LYS A 113 31.51 9.28 -1.42
CA LYS A 113 31.58 8.90 0.02
C LYS A 113 30.22 8.55 0.65
N GLY A 114 29.13 8.72 -0.09
CA GLY A 114 27.78 8.40 0.37
C GLY A 114 27.37 6.97 0.03
N SER A 115 26.34 6.49 0.72
CA SER A 115 25.78 5.14 0.52
C SER A 115 24.28 5.11 0.79
N LEU A 116 23.60 4.20 0.13
CA LEU A 116 22.24 3.77 0.42
C LEU A 116 22.28 2.29 0.78
N SER A 117 21.68 1.91 1.92
CA SER A 117 21.59 0.50 2.35
C SER A 117 20.25 0.30 3.05
N ILE A 118 19.32 -0.32 2.35
CA ILE A 118 17.92 -0.48 2.79
C ILE A 118 17.45 -1.91 2.56
N LYS A 119 16.54 -2.37 3.43
CA LYS A 119 15.94 -3.70 3.36
C LYS A 119 14.43 -3.58 3.28
N ARG A 120 13.80 -4.44 2.51
CA ARG A 120 12.33 -4.53 2.41
C ARG A 120 11.75 -4.92 3.76
N ILE A 121 10.71 -4.19 4.15
CA ILE A 121 9.95 -4.46 5.36
C ILE A 121 8.50 -4.76 5.02
N LYS A 122 7.81 -5.40 5.96
CA LYS A 122 6.36 -5.54 5.98
C LYS A 122 5.83 -4.76 7.18
N ARG A 123 5.12 -3.68 6.93
CA ARG A 123 4.46 -2.91 7.99
C ARG A 123 3.04 -3.47 8.15
N THR A 124 2.72 -3.97 9.35
CA THR A 124 1.39 -4.44 9.68
C THR A 124 0.60 -3.30 10.31
N PRO A 125 -0.58 -2.94 9.77
CA PRO A 125 -1.45 -1.96 10.41
C PRO A 125 -1.81 -2.38 11.86
N PRO A 126 -1.81 -1.46 12.83
CA PRO A 126 -2.05 -1.79 14.23
C PRO A 126 -3.47 -2.31 14.50
N THR A 127 -4.43 -1.97 13.65
CA THR A 127 -5.82 -2.39 13.77
C THR A 127 -6.19 -3.57 12.85
N LEU A 128 -5.22 -4.11 12.10
CA LEU A 128 -5.45 -5.28 11.25
C LEU A 128 -5.85 -6.48 12.11
N GLY A 129 -6.96 -7.15 11.77
CA GLY A 129 -7.53 -8.23 12.56
C GLY A 129 -8.31 -7.78 13.80
N LYS A 130 -8.61 -6.48 13.93
CA LYS A 130 -9.41 -5.95 15.04
C LYS A 130 -10.78 -6.62 15.08
N LYS A 131 -11.06 -7.30 16.19
CA LYS A 131 -12.33 -8.00 16.38
C LYS A 131 -13.50 -7.03 16.46
N PRO A 132 -14.67 -7.39 15.92
CA PRO A 132 -15.89 -6.63 16.12
C PRO A 132 -16.18 -6.48 17.63
N PRO A 133 -16.42 -5.26 18.15
CA PRO A 133 -16.85 -5.09 19.53
C PRO A 133 -18.27 -5.65 19.77
N ALA A 134 -18.63 -5.85 21.02
CA ALA A 134 -19.98 -6.30 21.38
C ALA A 134 -21.03 -5.34 20.80
N GLY A 135 -22.08 -5.89 20.17
CA GLY A 135 -23.15 -5.12 19.51
C GLY A 135 -22.82 -4.61 18.11
N ALA A 136 -21.61 -4.87 17.59
CA ALA A 136 -21.29 -4.52 16.20
C ALA A 136 -22.07 -5.40 15.21
N ILE A 137 -22.49 -4.78 14.12
CA ILE A 137 -23.04 -5.45 12.95
C ILE A 137 -21.85 -5.91 12.10
N VAL A 138 -21.63 -7.21 12.06
CA VAL A 138 -20.57 -7.80 11.22
C VAL A 138 -21.08 -7.84 9.79
N LEU A 139 -20.37 -7.17 8.89
CA LEU A 139 -20.74 -7.09 7.47
C LEU A 139 -20.03 -8.18 6.65
N ILE A 140 -18.72 -8.39 6.89
CA ILE A 140 -17.91 -9.42 6.24
C ILE A 140 -16.99 -10.06 7.27
N ASP A 141 -17.15 -11.35 7.51
CA ASP A 141 -16.27 -12.17 8.34
C ASP A 141 -15.79 -13.44 7.63
N GLY A 142 -16.22 -13.61 6.38
CA GLY A 142 -15.94 -14.78 5.54
C GLY A 142 -16.78 -16.03 5.87
N LYS A 143 -17.70 -15.95 6.83
CA LYS A 143 -18.56 -17.07 7.24
C LYS A 143 -19.97 -16.92 6.72
N ASN A 144 -20.55 -15.74 6.90
CA ASN A 144 -21.85 -15.40 6.36
C ASN A 144 -21.88 -13.98 5.79
N PHE A 145 -22.92 -13.67 5.03
CA PHE A 145 -23.10 -12.40 4.34
C PHE A 145 -24.51 -11.83 4.59
N ASP A 146 -25.17 -12.23 5.66
CA ASP A 146 -26.57 -11.85 5.95
C ASP A 146 -26.77 -10.34 6.05
N ASN A 147 -25.72 -9.62 6.49
CA ASN A 147 -25.74 -8.17 6.61
C ASN A 147 -25.22 -7.44 5.34
N MET A 148 -24.89 -8.19 4.27
CA MET A 148 -24.40 -7.64 3.01
C MET A 148 -25.15 -8.24 1.82
N LYS A 149 -25.30 -7.45 0.76
CA LYS A 149 -25.92 -7.88 -0.50
C LYS A 149 -24.97 -7.58 -1.66
N ALA A 150 -24.52 -8.62 -2.34
CA ALA A 150 -23.81 -8.50 -3.62
C ALA A 150 -24.78 -8.03 -4.70
N ARG A 151 -24.41 -7.04 -5.51
CA ARG A 151 -25.28 -6.53 -6.60
C ARG A 151 -25.47 -7.53 -7.72
N SER A 152 -24.46 -8.36 -7.99
CA SER A 152 -24.53 -9.50 -8.92
C SER A 152 -25.28 -10.72 -8.35
N GLY A 153 -25.50 -10.74 -7.03
CA GLY A 153 -26.04 -11.92 -6.32
C GLY A 153 -25.00 -13.00 -6.02
N GLU A 154 -23.77 -12.86 -6.49
CA GLU A 154 -22.70 -13.85 -6.31
C GLU A 154 -21.54 -13.32 -5.47
N TRP A 155 -21.00 -14.20 -4.61
CA TRP A 155 -19.84 -13.94 -3.79
C TRP A 155 -18.60 -14.64 -4.33
N ILE A 156 -17.50 -13.91 -4.44
CA ILE A 156 -16.21 -14.45 -4.92
C ILE A 156 -15.29 -14.62 -3.70
N HIS A 157 -15.24 -15.83 -3.17
CA HIS A 157 -14.34 -16.18 -2.07
C HIS A 157 -12.91 -16.32 -2.59
N ILE A 158 -11.95 -15.72 -1.87
CA ILE A 158 -10.52 -15.79 -2.21
C ILE A 158 -9.81 -16.74 -1.26
N ASP A 159 -9.95 -16.55 0.05
CA ASP A 159 -9.36 -17.42 1.06
C ASP A 159 -10.36 -17.64 2.19
N LYS A 160 -10.79 -18.90 2.35
CA LYS A 160 -11.72 -19.29 3.40
C LYS A 160 -11.10 -19.22 4.80
N LYS A 161 -9.75 -19.26 4.91
CA LYS A 161 -9.07 -19.22 6.22
C LYS A 161 -9.05 -17.82 6.80
N ASP A 162 -8.83 -16.80 5.96
CA ASP A 162 -8.82 -15.39 6.40
C ASP A 162 -10.15 -14.66 6.13
N GLY A 163 -11.12 -15.36 5.55
CA GLY A 163 -12.46 -14.84 5.27
C GLY A 163 -12.51 -13.80 4.15
N SER A 164 -11.47 -13.73 3.33
CA SER A 164 -11.39 -12.72 2.27
C SER A 164 -12.25 -13.06 1.07
N ILE A 165 -12.88 -12.02 0.53
CA ILE A 165 -13.63 -12.04 -0.72
C ILE A 165 -13.03 -11.03 -1.70
N GLN A 166 -13.24 -11.24 -2.99
CA GLN A 166 -13.10 -10.20 -4.00
C GLN A 166 -14.40 -9.39 -4.07
N VAL A 167 -14.31 -8.08 -4.29
CA VAL A 167 -15.50 -7.26 -4.52
C VAL A 167 -16.31 -7.85 -5.69
N PRO A 168 -17.60 -8.14 -5.49
CA PRO A 168 -18.43 -8.74 -6.53
C PRO A 168 -18.76 -7.75 -7.65
N LYS A 169 -19.10 -8.27 -8.83
CA LYS A 169 -19.51 -7.45 -9.97
C LYS A 169 -20.64 -6.49 -9.61
N GLY A 170 -20.46 -5.21 -9.94
CA GLY A 170 -21.37 -4.14 -9.58
C GLY A 170 -21.26 -3.66 -8.13
N GLY A 171 -20.39 -4.29 -7.32
CA GLY A 171 -20.18 -3.93 -5.92
C GLY A 171 -21.13 -4.63 -4.95
N MET A 172 -21.08 -4.20 -3.69
CA MET A 172 -21.90 -4.75 -2.60
C MET A 172 -22.38 -3.63 -1.67
N ASN A 173 -23.51 -3.85 -1.01
CA ASN A 173 -24.12 -2.90 -0.07
C ASN A 173 -24.42 -3.57 1.25
N SER A 174 -24.38 -2.81 2.36
CA SER A 174 -24.97 -3.28 3.61
C SER A 174 -26.48 -3.41 3.46
N VAL A 175 -27.09 -4.40 4.13
CA VAL A 175 -28.53 -4.58 4.17
C VAL A 175 -29.17 -3.51 5.03
N LYS A 176 -28.66 -3.35 6.26
CA LYS A 176 -29.16 -2.35 7.21
C LYS A 176 -28.74 -0.93 6.78
N LYS A 177 -29.67 0.01 6.88
CA LYS A 177 -29.39 1.45 6.88
C LYS A 177 -28.80 1.85 8.23
N ILE A 178 -27.82 2.73 8.19
CA ILE A 178 -27.22 3.37 9.36
C ILE A 178 -27.74 4.80 9.41
N GLU A 179 -28.33 5.18 10.54
CA GLU A 179 -29.06 6.44 10.67
C GLU A 179 -28.35 7.48 11.52
N GLY A 180 -27.56 7.04 12.49
CA GLY A 180 -26.91 7.91 13.45
C GLY A 180 -25.39 7.79 13.48
N ASP A 181 -24.86 7.95 14.68
CA ASP A 181 -23.45 7.82 14.99
C ASP A 181 -22.96 6.38 14.82
N TYR A 182 -21.77 6.21 14.30
CA TYR A 182 -21.15 4.89 14.19
C TYR A 182 -19.64 4.92 14.22
N ASP A 183 -19.05 3.78 14.57
CA ASP A 183 -17.67 3.43 14.27
C ASP A 183 -17.69 2.30 13.24
N ALA A 184 -16.78 2.36 12.27
CA ALA A 184 -16.63 1.32 11.25
C ALA A 184 -15.18 0.90 11.10
N HIS A 185 -14.96 -0.39 10.82
CA HIS A 185 -13.68 -0.96 10.48
C HIS A 185 -13.79 -1.70 9.15
N VAL A 186 -12.80 -1.49 8.27
CA VAL A 186 -12.77 -2.08 6.93
C VAL A 186 -11.35 -2.52 6.61
N GLU A 187 -11.16 -3.83 6.34
CA GLU A 187 -9.90 -4.32 5.80
C GLU A 187 -9.99 -4.56 4.30
N PHE A 188 -9.01 -4.06 3.56
CA PHE A 188 -8.96 -4.17 2.10
C PHE A 188 -7.55 -4.48 1.60
N ASN A 189 -7.47 -5.01 0.37
CA ASN A 189 -6.22 -5.34 -0.29
C ASN A 189 -6.36 -5.06 -1.79
N CYS A 190 -5.61 -4.07 -2.28
CA CYS A 190 -5.61 -3.71 -3.69
C CYS A 190 -4.72 -4.66 -4.49
N ASN A 191 -5.14 -5.02 -5.68
CA ASN A 191 -4.31 -5.75 -6.63
C ASN A 191 -3.23 -4.85 -7.26
N LEU A 192 -2.12 -5.44 -7.66
CA LEU A 192 -1.06 -4.76 -8.39
C LEU A 192 -1.41 -4.63 -9.88
N ARG A 193 -1.41 -3.39 -10.40
CA ARG A 193 -1.50 -3.06 -11.83
C ARG A 193 -0.42 -2.04 -12.17
N SER A 194 0.82 -2.49 -12.19
CA SER A 194 2.01 -1.65 -12.32
C SER A 194 2.07 -0.83 -13.62
N THR A 195 1.50 -1.34 -14.71
CA THR A 195 1.43 -0.63 -16.01
C THR A 195 0.36 0.47 -16.03
N ALA A 196 -0.60 0.44 -15.12
CA ALA A 196 -1.65 1.44 -15.02
C ALA A 196 -1.21 2.67 -14.20
N ARG A 197 -1.94 3.77 -14.38
CA ARG A 197 -1.70 5.04 -13.68
C ARG A 197 -3.01 5.56 -13.09
N SER A 198 -2.89 6.39 -12.04
CA SER A 198 -4.01 7.06 -11.38
C SER A 198 -5.15 6.06 -11.09
N GLN A 199 -6.38 6.37 -11.46
CA GLN A 199 -7.58 5.56 -11.22
C GLN A 199 -7.59 4.20 -11.96
N GLY A 200 -6.69 3.99 -12.89
CA GLY A 200 -6.54 2.72 -13.59
C GLY A 200 -5.79 1.64 -12.79
N ARG A 201 -5.14 1.98 -11.68
CA ARG A 201 -4.49 1.01 -10.77
C ARG A 201 -5.54 0.21 -9.99
N GLY A 202 -5.14 -0.69 -9.10
CA GLY A 202 -6.07 -1.47 -8.27
C GLY A 202 -7.04 -0.54 -7.53
N ASN A 203 -8.32 -0.55 -7.90
CA ASN A 203 -9.31 0.48 -7.55
C ASN A 203 -10.62 -0.10 -7.07
N SER A 204 -11.17 0.49 -6.04
CA SER A 204 -12.48 0.28 -5.44
C SER A 204 -12.87 1.55 -4.67
N GLY A 205 -13.90 1.51 -3.83
CA GLY A 205 -14.32 2.61 -2.97
C GLY A 205 -15.13 2.12 -1.79
N PHE A 206 -14.91 2.71 -0.62
CA PHE A 206 -15.74 2.53 0.56
C PHE A 206 -16.63 3.74 0.75
N TYR A 207 -17.92 3.59 0.42
CA TYR A 207 -18.91 4.64 0.57
C TYR A 207 -19.55 4.57 1.95
N LEU A 208 -19.45 5.67 2.69
CA LEU A 208 -20.13 5.87 3.96
C LEU A 208 -21.66 5.90 3.80
N ALA A 209 -22.40 5.81 4.90
CA ALA A 209 -23.85 5.84 4.89
C ALA A 209 -24.43 7.08 4.17
N ASN A 210 -23.76 8.23 4.27
CA ASN A 210 -24.15 9.48 3.60
C ASN A 210 -23.72 9.57 2.13
N ARG A 211 -23.16 8.50 1.56
CA ARG A 211 -22.64 8.41 0.18
C ARG A 211 -21.31 9.12 -0.08
N GLN A 212 -20.66 9.70 0.91
CA GLN A 212 -19.29 10.14 0.74
C GLN A 212 -18.38 8.93 0.61
N GLU A 213 -17.56 8.92 -0.43
CA GLU A 213 -16.59 7.85 -0.67
C GLU A 213 -15.27 8.14 0.04
N ILE A 214 -14.76 7.15 0.77
CA ILE A 214 -13.33 7.03 1.12
C ILE A 214 -12.70 6.14 0.06
N GLN A 215 -11.79 6.71 -0.72
CA GLN A 215 -11.18 6.05 -1.87
C GLN A 215 -10.34 4.84 -1.46
N VAL A 216 -10.54 3.72 -2.13
CA VAL A 216 -9.69 2.51 -2.06
C VAL A 216 -8.94 2.37 -3.37
N LEU A 217 -7.64 2.65 -3.35
CA LEU A 217 -6.81 2.69 -4.56
C LEU A 217 -5.37 2.25 -4.25
N ASP A 218 -4.75 1.52 -5.16
CA ASP A 218 -3.30 1.41 -5.16
C ASP A 218 -2.67 2.75 -5.59
N SER A 219 -2.50 3.66 -4.63
CA SER A 219 -1.80 4.93 -4.80
C SER A 219 -0.49 4.98 -4.00
N PHE A 220 0.13 3.83 -3.75
CA PHE A 220 1.40 3.69 -3.05
C PHE A 220 2.53 4.39 -3.82
N GLY A 221 2.89 5.61 -3.39
CA GLY A 221 3.88 6.45 -4.09
C GLY A 221 3.42 6.91 -5.48
N ALA A 222 2.12 6.92 -5.75
CA ALA A 222 1.55 7.36 -7.01
C ALA A 222 0.54 8.49 -6.80
N VAL A 223 0.55 9.45 -7.71
CA VAL A 223 -0.32 10.63 -7.64
C VAL A 223 -1.68 10.40 -8.29
N THR A 224 -2.67 11.13 -7.77
CA THR A 224 -4.00 11.24 -8.35
C THR A 224 -4.53 12.68 -8.13
N TYR A 225 -5.73 12.96 -8.63
CA TYR A 225 -6.40 14.24 -8.38
C TYR A 225 -7.01 14.32 -6.95
N LEU A 226 -7.56 15.48 -6.62
CA LEU A 226 -8.14 15.78 -5.31
C LEU A 226 -9.11 14.69 -4.81
N GLY A 227 -8.79 14.12 -3.66
CA GLY A 227 -9.55 13.03 -3.03
C GLY A 227 -9.51 11.70 -3.78
N GLY A 228 -8.83 11.61 -4.92
CA GLY A 228 -8.78 10.42 -5.75
C GLY A 228 -7.72 9.39 -5.35
N GLY A 229 -6.84 9.70 -4.40
CA GLY A 229 -5.86 8.76 -3.84
C GLY A 229 -6.44 7.95 -2.68
N CYS A 230 -5.79 6.85 -2.33
CA CYS A 230 -6.20 5.99 -1.22
C CYS A 230 -6.42 6.80 0.06
N GLY A 231 -7.56 6.60 0.71
CA GLY A 231 -7.96 7.36 1.91
C GLY A 231 -8.51 8.76 1.64
N GLY A 232 -8.48 9.23 0.40
CA GLY A 232 -9.10 10.53 0.05
C GLY A 232 -10.63 10.47 0.14
N LEU A 233 -11.24 11.58 0.52
CA LEU A 233 -12.67 11.80 0.33
C LEU A 233 -12.87 12.22 -1.14
N TYR A 234 -13.42 11.33 -1.93
CA TYR A 234 -13.44 11.44 -3.40
C TYR A 234 -13.98 12.77 -3.87
N LYS A 235 -13.19 13.50 -4.69
CA LYS A 235 -13.46 14.84 -5.22
C LYS A 235 -13.74 15.92 -4.15
N TYR A 236 -13.44 15.64 -2.88
CA TYR A 236 -13.73 16.56 -1.79
C TYR A 236 -12.48 16.99 -1.03
N LYS A 237 -11.70 16.01 -0.48
CA LYS A 237 -10.55 16.32 0.35
C LYS A 237 -9.47 15.23 0.24
N ASN A 238 -8.20 15.64 0.13
CA ASN A 238 -7.06 14.73 0.31
C ASN A 238 -6.88 14.37 1.79
N PRO A 239 -6.25 13.24 2.11
CA PRO A 239 -5.74 12.97 3.45
C PRO A 239 -4.86 14.10 4.00
N ASP A 240 -4.85 14.27 5.33
CA ASP A 240 -4.03 15.30 5.99
C ASP A 240 -2.53 14.94 5.99
N VAL A 241 -2.17 13.71 5.67
CA VAL A 241 -0.80 13.16 5.67
C VAL A 241 -0.29 12.92 4.24
N MET A 242 -0.26 13.97 3.44
CA MET A 242 0.22 13.89 2.06
C MET A 242 1.74 14.07 1.97
N GLU A 243 2.38 13.24 1.16
CA GLU A 243 3.81 13.26 0.91
C GLU A 243 4.09 13.67 -0.55
N PRO A 244 4.96 14.66 -0.81
CA PRO A 244 5.28 15.09 -2.17
C PRO A 244 6.19 14.11 -2.90
N ILE A 245 5.98 13.99 -4.20
CA ILE A 245 6.93 13.33 -5.12
C ILE A 245 7.93 14.38 -5.61
N PRO A 246 9.24 14.21 -5.38
CA PRO A 246 10.25 15.25 -5.65
C PRO A 246 10.24 15.78 -7.08
N SER A 247 10.09 14.93 -8.09
CA SER A 247 10.06 15.32 -9.50
C SER A 247 8.79 16.09 -9.92
N LEU A 248 7.79 16.12 -9.05
CA LEU A 248 6.49 16.74 -9.32
C LEU A 248 6.21 17.97 -8.45
N VAL A 249 7.15 18.36 -7.60
CA VAL A 249 6.98 19.54 -6.74
C VAL A 249 6.65 20.78 -7.60
N GLY A 250 5.64 21.52 -7.16
CA GLY A 250 5.09 22.67 -7.90
C GLY A 250 4.08 22.34 -8.99
N LYS A 251 3.85 21.06 -9.29
CA LYS A 251 2.79 20.62 -10.20
C LYS A 251 1.49 20.35 -9.42
N LYS A 252 0.36 20.44 -10.11
CA LYS A 252 -0.94 20.01 -9.57
C LYS A 252 -0.88 18.50 -9.28
N ASP A 253 -1.52 18.10 -8.18
CA ASP A 253 -1.66 16.69 -7.79
C ASP A 253 -0.29 15.95 -7.64
N ALA A 254 0.69 16.63 -7.04
CA ALA A 254 2.07 16.16 -6.90
C ALA A 254 2.34 15.33 -5.64
N THR A 255 1.30 14.86 -4.95
CA THR A 255 1.40 14.20 -3.66
C THR A 255 0.65 12.87 -3.61
N PHE A 256 1.06 12.00 -2.67
CA PHE A 256 0.36 10.74 -2.37
C PHE A 256 0.12 10.60 -0.86
N ASN A 257 -0.85 9.78 -0.46
CA ASN A 257 -1.11 9.49 0.95
C ASN A 257 0.04 8.69 1.57
N PHE A 258 0.72 9.30 2.55
CA PHE A 258 1.83 8.66 3.27
C PHE A 258 1.40 7.41 4.06
N ALA A 259 0.14 7.34 4.52
CA ALA A 259 -0.38 6.20 5.26
C ALA A 259 -0.60 4.94 4.40
N SER A 260 -0.64 5.06 3.05
CA SER A 260 -0.89 3.91 2.18
C SER A 260 0.27 2.91 2.19
N LEU A 261 -0.06 1.61 2.16
CA LEU A 261 0.88 0.51 2.01
C LEU A 261 0.91 -0.01 0.57
N PRO A 262 1.91 -0.80 0.19
CA PRO A 262 1.97 -1.40 -1.14
C PRO A 262 0.72 -2.22 -1.47
N PRO A 263 0.32 -2.32 -2.76
CA PRO A 263 -0.69 -3.29 -3.17
C PRO A 263 -0.25 -4.72 -2.80
N LEU A 264 -1.21 -5.64 -2.75
CA LEU A 264 -1.05 -7.02 -2.27
C LEU A 264 -0.77 -7.13 -0.75
N GLN A 265 -0.83 -6.02 -0.01
CA GLN A 265 -0.82 -6.01 1.46
C GLN A 265 -2.19 -5.60 2.01
N TRP A 266 -2.60 -6.23 3.11
CA TRP A 266 -3.81 -5.84 3.82
C TRP A 266 -3.63 -4.49 4.48
N GLN A 267 -4.63 -3.63 4.32
CA GLN A 267 -4.73 -2.30 4.87
C GLN A 267 -6.05 -2.15 5.61
N ALA A 268 -6.14 -1.19 6.52
CA ALA A 268 -7.34 -0.97 7.31
C ALA A 268 -7.74 0.50 7.33
N TYR A 269 -9.06 0.74 7.21
CA TYR A 269 -9.69 1.98 7.62
C TYR A 269 -10.43 1.78 8.94
N ASP A 270 -10.22 2.71 9.87
CA ASP A 270 -11.04 2.89 11.06
C ASP A 270 -11.70 4.26 10.97
N VAL A 271 -13.03 4.29 11.02
CA VAL A 271 -13.83 5.50 10.81
C VAL A 271 -14.73 5.76 12.01
N GLU A 272 -14.72 6.98 12.49
CA GLU A 272 -15.70 7.50 13.44
C GLU A 272 -16.58 8.52 12.73
N TYR A 273 -17.89 8.37 12.84
CA TYR A 273 -18.88 9.26 12.25
C TYR A 273 -19.85 9.72 13.30
N ARG A 274 -19.97 11.03 13.52
CA ARG A 274 -20.75 11.63 14.60
C ARG A 274 -21.69 12.70 14.04
N VAL A 275 -22.97 12.43 14.11
CA VAL A 275 -24.04 13.34 13.67
C VAL A 275 -24.11 14.53 14.57
N GLN A 276 -24.13 15.73 14.02
CA GLN A 276 -24.22 16.95 14.78
C GLN A 276 -25.68 17.25 15.15
N LYS A 277 -25.86 18.11 16.18
CA LYS A 277 -27.17 18.58 16.60
C LYS A 277 -27.93 19.16 15.36
N GLY A 278 -29.17 18.73 15.20
CA GLY A 278 -30.00 19.09 14.05
C GLY A 278 -29.97 18.11 12.89
N GLY A 279 -29.13 17.05 12.92
CA GLY A 279 -29.21 15.91 12.00
C GLY A 279 -28.85 16.19 10.53
N LYS A 280 -28.34 17.40 10.21
CA LYS A 280 -28.02 17.78 8.81
C LYS A 280 -26.54 17.58 8.45
N LYS A 281 -25.68 17.59 9.45
CA LYS A 281 -24.23 17.48 9.33
C LYS A 281 -23.69 16.40 10.22
N ALA A 282 -22.51 15.90 9.90
CA ALA A 282 -21.75 14.99 10.75
C ALA A 282 -20.25 15.33 10.69
N LEU A 283 -19.53 14.99 11.74
CA LEU A 283 -18.09 15.02 11.80
C LEU A 283 -17.54 13.62 11.57
N MET A 284 -16.63 13.47 10.60
CA MET A 284 -15.99 12.23 10.28
C MET A 284 -14.49 12.30 10.61
N THR A 285 -14.01 11.35 11.41
CA THR A 285 -12.59 11.09 11.64
C THR A 285 -12.24 9.75 11.03
N ALA A 286 -11.14 9.68 10.29
CA ALA A 286 -10.68 8.43 9.69
C ALA A 286 -9.19 8.20 9.93
N HIS A 287 -8.87 6.94 10.23
CA HIS A 287 -7.50 6.44 10.28
C HIS A 287 -7.27 5.46 9.13
N HIS A 288 -6.11 5.54 8.51
CA HIS A 288 -5.63 4.59 7.52
C HIS A 288 -4.37 3.94 8.04
N ASN A 289 -4.40 2.62 8.25
CA ASN A 289 -3.29 1.86 8.81
C ASN A 289 -2.80 2.41 10.17
N GLY A 290 -3.74 2.91 11.00
CA GLY A 290 -3.45 3.51 12.31
C GLY A 290 -3.01 4.97 12.28
N ILE A 291 -2.81 5.56 11.10
CA ILE A 291 -2.45 6.98 10.94
C ILE A 291 -3.73 7.79 10.68
N LYS A 292 -3.97 8.83 11.49
CA LYS A 292 -5.12 9.72 11.28
C LYS A 292 -4.95 10.49 9.97
N ILE A 293 -5.86 10.26 9.03
CA ILE A 293 -5.86 10.85 7.69
C ILE A 293 -6.91 11.94 7.50
N HIS A 294 -7.93 11.95 8.34
CA HIS A 294 -8.95 12.98 8.43
C HIS A 294 -9.32 13.20 9.89
N ASP A 295 -9.39 14.45 10.31
CA ASP A 295 -9.77 14.82 11.67
C ASP A 295 -11.03 15.69 11.65
N LYS A 296 -12.16 15.15 12.15
CA LYS A 296 -13.46 15.84 12.32
C LYS A 296 -13.89 16.61 11.06
N VAL A 297 -13.74 16.00 9.89
CA VAL A 297 -14.17 16.62 8.62
C VAL A 297 -15.68 16.69 8.62
N GLU A 298 -16.21 17.89 8.40
CA GLU A 298 -17.65 18.09 8.28
C GLU A 298 -18.17 17.55 6.95
N LEU A 299 -19.20 16.70 7.01
CA LEU A 299 -19.89 16.11 5.88
C LEU A 299 -21.39 16.40 5.99
N ASN A 300 -22.09 16.43 4.87
CA ASN A 300 -23.55 16.38 4.90
C ASN A 300 -24.00 15.03 5.45
N HIS A 301 -24.86 15.04 6.46
CA HIS A 301 -25.42 13.81 6.99
C HIS A 301 -26.63 13.34 6.17
N LYS A 302 -26.66 12.05 5.96
CA LYS A 302 -27.80 11.32 5.38
C LYS A 302 -27.74 9.88 5.82
N ALA A 303 -28.84 9.35 6.32
CA ALA A 303 -28.96 7.92 6.59
C ALA A 303 -28.89 7.10 5.28
N GLY A 304 -28.25 5.96 5.34
CA GLY A 304 -28.11 5.09 4.18
C GLY A 304 -27.36 3.80 4.46
N THR A 305 -27.06 3.08 3.40
CA THR A 305 -26.28 1.84 3.45
C THR A 305 -24.84 2.12 3.07
N PHE A 306 -23.90 1.39 3.65
CA PHE A 306 -22.53 1.34 3.12
C PHE A 306 -22.53 0.70 1.75
N HIS A 307 -21.61 1.16 0.90
CA HIS A 307 -21.38 0.56 -0.40
C HIS A 307 -19.88 0.35 -0.62
N PHE A 308 -19.52 -0.79 -1.19
CA PHE A 308 -18.17 -1.11 -1.63
C PHE A 308 -18.20 -1.26 -3.15
N GLN A 309 -17.45 -0.39 -3.82
CA GLN A 309 -17.51 -0.24 -5.26
C GLN A 309 -16.76 -1.36 -5.99
N ASP A 310 -17.35 -1.88 -7.05
CA ASP A 310 -16.63 -2.55 -8.13
C ASP A 310 -16.19 -1.52 -9.16
N HIS A 311 -14.89 -1.41 -9.35
CA HIS A 311 -14.27 -0.56 -10.40
C HIS A 311 -13.56 -1.40 -11.46
N GLY A 312 -14.01 -2.64 -11.68
CA GLY A 312 -13.40 -3.59 -12.62
C GLY A 312 -12.02 -4.10 -12.18
N ASN A 313 -11.73 -4.04 -10.88
CA ASN A 313 -10.47 -4.53 -10.30
C ASN A 313 -10.76 -5.56 -9.21
N PRO A 314 -9.93 -6.63 -9.08
CA PRO A 314 -10.11 -7.67 -8.08
C PRO A 314 -9.63 -7.22 -6.70
N VAL A 315 -10.15 -6.09 -6.20
CA VAL A 315 -9.89 -5.64 -4.84
C VAL A 315 -10.53 -6.60 -3.85
N ARG A 316 -9.79 -6.93 -2.80
CA ARG A 316 -10.24 -7.87 -1.78
C ARG A 316 -10.66 -7.14 -0.52
N TYR A 317 -11.64 -7.72 0.17
CA TYR A 317 -12.17 -7.24 1.44
C TYR A 317 -12.27 -8.38 2.44
N ARG A 318 -12.11 -8.07 3.73
CA ARG A 318 -12.39 -8.98 4.85
C ARG A 318 -12.62 -8.17 6.13
N ASN A 319 -13.07 -8.80 7.20
CA ASN A 319 -13.18 -8.19 8.52
C ASN A 319 -13.79 -6.79 8.48
N ILE A 320 -15.04 -6.71 8.00
CA ILE A 320 -15.78 -5.45 7.91
C ILE A 320 -16.89 -5.47 8.96
N TRP A 321 -16.93 -4.45 9.80
CA TRP A 321 -17.98 -4.30 10.79
C TRP A 321 -18.30 -2.83 11.07
N VAL A 322 -19.48 -2.59 11.60
CA VAL A 322 -19.96 -1.28 12.05
C VAL A 322 -20.60 -1.38 13.42
N LEU A 323 -20.26 -0.46 14.31
CA LEU A 323 -20.87 -0.30 15.63
C LEU A 323 -21.66 1.00 15.66
N GLU A 324 -22.99 0.92 15.66
CA GLU A 324 -23.84 2.08 15.91
C GLU A 324 -23.67 2.56 17.36
N LYS A 325 -23.57 3.85 17.56
CA LYS A 325 -23.54 4.47 18.89
C LYS A 325 -24.94 4.94 19.26
N LYS A 326 -25.29 4.71 20.51
CA LYS A 326 -26.56 5.19 21.08
C LYS A 326 -26.39 6.61 21.64
#